data_3aeb55ad172d911c52b3f4f4df157dec
#
_entry.id   3aeb55ad172d911c52b3f4f4df157dec
#
_cell.length_a   1.000
_cell.length_b   1.000
_cell.length_c   1.000
_cell.angle_alpha   90.00
_cell.angle_beta   90.00
_cell.angle_gamma   90.00
#
_symmetry.space_group_name_H-M   'P 1'
#
loop_
_entity.id
_entity.type
_entity.pdbx_description
1 polymer ?
#
loop_
_entity_poly.entity_id
_entity_poly.type
_entity_poly.pdbx_seq_one_letter_code
_entity_poly.pdbx_strand_id
1 'polypeptide(L)'
;MIWNPSPNFGERSLPISMIVLHYTGMQSGAAAIDWLANPASKVSAHYVVDEDGQLVYMVREEQRAQHAGLSYWRGVTDCNSASIGIEIVNPGHEFGYRPFPEAQMDTVTRLVAELVRTYGIHPRNVVGHSDVAPARKEDPGELFDWEALAKLGLAIKRPSVNLVDPGWSDATFLSALERYGYGIADGKAATVAFQRRFRPTNIDGAIDGE
;
A
#
# COMPACT_ATOMS: atom_id res chain seq x y z
N MET A 1 17.52 7.86 -10.73
CA MET A 1 16.84 6.56 -10.92
C MET A 1 17.85 5.52 -11.35
N ILE A 2 17.90 4.38 -10.69
CA ILE A 2 18.80 3.25 -10.99
C ILE A 2 17.96 2.11 -11.55
N TRP A 3 18.40 1.47 -12.62
CA TRP A 3 17.80 0.25 -13.15
C TRP A 3 18.50 -0.97 -12.55
N ASN A 4 17.76 -1.78 -11.78
CA ASN A 4 18.20 -3.06 -11.20
C ASN A 4 17.10 -4.11 -11.42
N PRO A 5 17.10 -4.83 -12.55
CA PRO A 5 15.96 -5.62 -12.98
C PRO A 5 15.71 -6.84 -12.09
N SER A 6 14.46 -7.04 -11.72
CA SER A 6 13.97 -8.29 -11.15
C SER A 6 13.54 -9.25 -12.28
N PRO A 7 13.86 -10.55 -12.19
CA PRO A 7 13.35 -11.55 -13.12
C PRO A 7 11.92 -12.03 -12.78
N ASN A 8 11.36 -11.61 -11.64
CA ASN A 8 10.10 -12.11 -11.09
C ASN A 8 8.92 -11.30 -11.60
N PHE A 9 8.58 -11.39 -12.87
CA PHE A 9 7.45 -10.69 -13.46
C PHE A 9 6.67 -11.59 -14.44
N GLY A 10 5.49 -11.15 -14.84
CA GLY A 10 4.64 -11.80 -15.83
C GLY A 10 3.91 -10.80 -16.72
N GLU A 11 3.00 -11.30 -17.52
CA GLU A 11 2.09 -10.45 -18.31
C GLU A 11 0.95 -9.92 -17.44
N ARG A 12 0.52 -8.68 -17.71
CA ARG A 12 -0.67 -8.12 -17.08
C ARG A 12 -1.93 -8.67 -17.75
N SER A 13 -2.89 -9.05 -16.94
CA SER A 13 -4.24 -9.43 -17.40
C SER A 13 -5.25 -8.28 -17.24
N LEU A 14 -4.89 -7.20 -16.55
CA LEU A 14 -5.72 -6.04 -16.26
C LEU A 14 -4.96 -4.74 -16.54
N PRO A 15 -5.65 -3.67 -16.93
CA PRO A 15 -5.06 -2.35 -17.04
C PRO A 15 -4.62 -1.82 -15.67
N ILE A 16 -3.58 -0.98 -15.65
CA ILE A 16 -3.12 -0.31 -14.44
C ILE A 16 -4.22 0.67 -13.99
N SER A 17 -4.70 0.51 -12.76
CA SER A 17 -5.78 1.29 -12.16
C SER A 17 -5.57 1.57 -10.68
N MET A 18 -4.48 1.06 -10.09
CA MET A 18 -4.15 1.28 -8.67
C MET A 18 -2.64 1.34 -8.42
N ILE A 19 -2.28 1.87 -7.26
CA ILE A 19 -0.93 1.81 -6.68
C ILE A 19 -1.04 1.10 -5.34
N VAL A 20 -0.15 0.13 -5.10
CA VAL A 20 -0.04 -0.55 -3.81
C VAL A 20 1.29 -0.17 -3.18
N LEU A 21 1.23 0.44 -1.99
CA LEU A 21 2.38 0.86 -1.21
C LEU A 21 2.73 -0.21 -0.19
N HIS A 22 4.03 -0.49 -0.09
CA HIS A 22 4.60 -1.49 0.80
C HIS A 22 5.71 -0.86 1.64
N TYR A 23 6.03 -1.46 2.77
CA TYR A 23 7.39 -1.38 3.30
C TYR A 23 8.12 -2.70 3.04
N THR A 24 9.45 -2.65 2.89
CA THR A 24 10.25 -3.82 2.57
C THR A 24 10.27 -4.88 3.68
N GLY A 25 10.09 -4.50 4.95
CA GLY A 25 10.19 -5.40 6.10
C GLY A 25 11.56 -6.08 6.21
N MET A 26 12.63 -5.38 5.79
CA MET A 26 13.99 -5.90 5.77
C MET A 26 14.96 -4.91 6.43
N GLN A 27 16.07 -5.41 6.95
CA GLN A 27 17.02 -4.60 7.73
C GLN A 27 17.77 -3.53 6.93
N SER A 28 17.80 -3.62 5.60
CA SER A 28 18.42 -2.61 4.73
C SER A 28 17.83 -2.60 3.34
N GLY A 29 17.96 -1.46 2.64
CA GLY A 29 17.56 -1.30 1.24
C GLY A 29 18.33 -2.24 0.31
N ALA A 30 19.64 -2.42 0.52
CA ALA A 30 20.44 -3.35 -0.27
C ALA A 30 19.92 -4.78 -0.17
N ALA A 31 19.62 -5.27 1.04
CA ALA A 31 19.07 -6.61 1.24
C ALA A 31 17.69 -6.76 0.57
N ALA A 32 16.84 -5.72 0.62
CA ALA A 32 15.54 -5.72 -0.04
C ALA A 32 15.67 -5.79 -1.57
N ILE A 33 16.56 -4.98 -2.14
CA ILE A 33 16.83 -4.96 -3.59
C ILE A 33 17.36 -6.31 -4.06
N ASP A 34 18.34 -6.88 -3.34
CA ASP A 34 18.92 -8.18 -3.65
C ASP A 34 17.85 -9.29 -3.58
N TRP A 35 16.96 -9.24 -2.60
CA TRP A 35 15.87 -10.20 -2.47
C TRP A 35 14.86 -10.10 -3.61
N LEU A 36 14.44 -8.89 -3.96
CA LEU A 36 13.51 -8.65 -5.06
C LEU A 36 14.10 -8.99 -6.43
N ALA A 37 15.43 -8.89 -6.60
CA ALA A 37 16.16 -9.28 -7.81
C ALA A 37 16.46 -10.78 -7.86
N ASN A 38 16.28 -11.52 -6.76
CA ASN A 38 16.57 -12.96 -6.71
C ASN A 38 15.42 -13.78 -7.32
N PRO A 39 15.67 -14.63 -8.33
CA PRO A 39 14.62 -15.47 -8.90
C PRO A 39 14.02 -16.49 -7.92
N ALA A 40 14.76 -16.87 -6.89
CA ALA A 40 14.26 -17.79 -5.86
C ALA A 40 13.22 -17.16 -4.92
N SER A 41 13.18 -15.83 -4.79
CA SER A 41 12.22 -15.11 -3.95
C SER A 41 10.79 -15.18 -4.48
N LYS A 42 10.64 -15.26 -5.82
CA LYS A 42 9.35 -15.23 -6.54
C LYS A 42 8.50 -13.97 -6.24
N VAL A 43 9.09 -12.94 -5.66
CA VAL A 43 8.47 -11.63 -5.41
C VAL A 43 9.25 -10.55 -6.12
N SER A 44 8.59 -9.43 -6.39
CA SER A 44 9.18 -8.24 -7.02
C SER A 44 8.31 -7.02 -6.79
N ALA A 45 8.85 -5.85 -7.08
CA ALA A 45 8.10 -4.60 -7.16
C ALA A 45 8.51 -3.84 -8.43
N HIS A 46 7.72 -2.85 -8.83
CA HIS A 46 8.11 -1.99 -9.95
C HIS A 46 9.18 -1.00 -9.50
N TYR A 47 9.05 -0.50 -8.28
CA TYR A 47 9.93 0.50 -7.70
C TYR A 47 10.33 0.15 -6.27
N VAL A 48 11.54 0.51 -5.91
CA VAL A 48 12.02 0.56 -4.52
C VAL A 48 12.49 2.00 -4.25
N VAL A 49 12.08 2.56 -3.12
CA VAL A 49 12.53 3.88 -2.64
C VAL A 49 13.35 3.68 -1.38
N ASP A 50 14.64 4.00 -1.43
CA ASP A 50 15.55 3.88 -0.28
C ASP A 50 15.37 5.04 0.70
N GLU A 51 15.90 4.91 1.90
CA GLU A 51 15.75 5.88 3.00
C GLU A 51 16.33 7.26 2.67
N ASP A 52 17.35 7.33 1.82
CA ASP A 52 17.93 8.58 1.32
C ASP A 52 17.15 9.20 0.14
N GLY A 53 16.03 8.59 -0.24
CA GLY A 53 15.22 8.99 -1.38
C GLY A 53 15.71 8.48 -2.73
N GLN A 54 16.71 7.60 -2.78
CA GLN A 54 17.13 6.97 -4.02
C GLN A 54 16.02 6.09 -4.59
N LEU A 55 15.73 6.26 -5.88
CA LEU A 55 14.71 5.49 -6.59
C LEU A 55 15.36 4.41 -7.45
N VAL A 56 15.01 3.16 -7.18
CA VAL A 56 15.41 1.97 -7.94
C VAL A 56 14.21 1.44 -8.71
N TYR A 57 14.38 1.20 -9.99
CA TYR A 57 13.40 0.65 -10.92
C TYR A 57 13.73 -0.81 -11.20
N MET A 58 12.77 -1.72 -10.95
CA MET A 58 13.05 -3.16 -10.97
C MET A 58 12.19 -3.96 -11.97
N VAL A 59 10.94 -3.58 -12.18
CA VAL A 59 10.04 -4.22 -13.16
C VAL A 59 9.40 -3.13 -14.01
N ARG A 60 9.35 -3.34 -15.33
CA ARG A 60 8.69 -2.40 -16.25
C ARG A 60 7.20 -2.28 -15.92
N GLU A 61 6.65 -1.08 -16.02
CA GLU A 61 5.23 -0.82 -15.66
C GLU A 61 4.26 -1.62 -16.53
N GLU A 62 4.62 -1.93 -17.77
CA GLU A 62 3.82 -2.76 -18.68
C GLU A 62 3.76 -4.22 -18.24
N GLN A 63 4.67 -4.64 -17.36
CA GLN A 63 4.74 -6.00 -16.83
C GLN A 63 4.07 -6.08 -15.45
N ARG A 64 3.65 -7.27 -15.09
CA ARG A 64 3.04 -7.60 -13.80
C ARG A 64 4.12 -7.96 -12.80
N ALA A 65 4.43 -7.10 -11.84
CA ALA A 65 5.28 -7.44 -10.70
C ALA A 65 4.52 -8.32 -9.68
N GLN A 66 5.25 -9.02 -8.81
CA GLN A 66 4.73 -10.01 -7.88
C GLN A 66 4.80 -9.45 -6.44
N HIS A 67 3.95 -8.49 -6.06
CA HIS A 67 4.03 -7.78 -4.76
C HIS A 67 2.79 -7.94 -3.86
N ALA A 68 1.58 -8.10 -4.41
CA ALA A 68 0.36 -8.10 -3.63
C ALA A 68 -0.10 -9.49 -3.16
N GLY A 69 0.34 -10.57 -3.85
CA GLY A 69 -0.10 -11.94 -3.54
C GLY A 69 -1.62 -12.11 -3.64
N LEU A 70 -2.18 -12.97 -2.77
CA LEU A 70 -3.64 -13.08 -2.61
C LEU A 70 -4.17 -11.78 -2.03
N SER A 71 -5.00 -11.09 -2.79
CA SER A 71 -5.44 -9.73 -2.47
C SER A 71 -6.80 -9.44 -3.09
N TYR A 72 -7.46 -8.42 -2.56
CA TYR A 72 -8.75 -7.95 -3.07
C TYR A 72 -8.86 -6.44 -2.86
N TRP A 73 -9.32 -5.73 -3.87
CA TRP A 73 -9.70 -4.33 -3.76
C TRP A 73 -10.79 -3.97 -4.75
N ARG A 74 -11.96 -3.52 -4.25
CA ARG A 74 -13.06 -3.01 -5.09
C ARG A 74 -13.47 -3.97 -6.23
N GLY A 75 -13.57 -5.27 -5.94
CA GLY A 75 -13.90 -6.31 -6.92
C GLY A 75 -12.70 -6.88 -7.71
N VAL A 76 -11.52 -6.29 -7.58
CA VAL A 76 -10.30 -6.80 -8.22
C VAL A 76 -9.61 -7.80 -7.30
N THR A 77 -9.38 -9.02 -7.79
CA THR A 77 -8.70 -10.11 -7.08
C THR A 77 -7.26 -10.35 -7.55
N ASP A 78 -6.89 -9.89 -8.74
CA ASP A 78 -5.49 -9.87 -9.22
C ASP A 78 -4.93 -8.43 -9.12
N CYS A 79 -4.67 -7.98 -7.86
CA CYS A 79 -4.09 -6.67 -7.64
C CYS A 79 -2.70 -6.53 -8.24
N ASN A 80 -1.91 -7.62 -8.38
CA ASN A 80 -0.64 -7.57 -9.09
C ASN A 80 -0.78 -7.10 -10.55
N SER A 81 -1.80 -7.60 -11.26
CA SER A 81 -2.05 -7.16 -12.66
C SER A 81 -2.61 -5.74 -12.74
N ALA A 82 -3.41 -5.34 -11.76
CA ALA A 82 -4.11 -4.05 -11.80
C ALA A 82 -3.28 -2.89 -11.21
N SER A 83 -2.09 -3.14 -10.64
CA SER A 83 -1.37 -2.11 -9.88
C SER A 83 0.08 -1.94 -10.27
N ILE A 84 0.62 -0.78 -9.86
CA ILE A 84 2.05 -0.55 -9.66
C ILE A 84 2.37 -0.77 -8.19
N GLY A 85 3.31 -1.68 -7.88
CA GLY A 85 3.81 -1.90 -6.51
C GLY A 85 5.05 -1.06 -6.24
N ILE A 86 5.05 -0.34 -5.12
CA ILE A 86 6.16 0.50 -4.66
C ILE A 86 6.59 -0.01 -3.29
N GLU A 87 7.80 -0.53 -3.20
CA GLU A 87 8.45 -0.92 -1.96
C GLU A 87 9.22 0.28 -1.37
N ILE A 88 8.97 0.59 -0.11
CA ILE A 88 9.56 1.71 0.60
C ILE A 88 10.44 1.12 1.70
N VAL A 89 11.74 1.37 1.63
CA VAL A 89 12.69 0.77 2.58
C VAL A 89 12.36 1.20 4.00
N ASN A 90 12.02 0.21 4.80
CA ASN A 90 11.74 0.36 6.24
C ASN A 90 11.84 -1.04 6.86
N PRO A 91 12.46 -1.20 8.04
CA PRO A 91 12.61 -2.51 8.68
C PRO A 91 11.28 -3.18 9.03
N GLY A 92 10.19 -2.42 9.09
CA GLY A 92 8.86 -2.96 9.41
C GLY A 92 8.75 -3.42 10.87
N HIS A 93 7.58 -3.89 11.24
CA HIS A 93 7.24 -4.23 12.62
C HIS A 93 8.15 -5.30 13.23
N GLU A 94 8.66 -6.22 12.41
CA GLU A 94 9.53 -7.30 12.89
C GLU A 94 10.94 -6.83 13.27
N PHE A 95 11.50 -5.84 12.54
CA PHE A 95 12.92 -5.44 12.69
C PHE A 95 13.11 -4.00 13.19
N GLY A 96 12.08 -3.37 13.75
CA GLY A 96 12.13 -2.03 14.32
C GLY A 96 11.50 -0.96 13.46
N TYR A 97 10.20 -1.08 13.27
CA TYR A 97 9.38 -0.13 12.52
C TYR A 97 9.55 1.31 13.00
N ARG A 98 9.74 2.22 12.08
CA ARG A 98 10.05 3.63 12.34
C ARG A 98 9.39 4.55 11.32
N PRO A 99 9.28 5.88 11.62
CA PRO A 99 8.83 6.85 10.65
C PRO A 99 9.70 6.84 9.38
N PHE A 100 9.09 7.14 8.26
CA PHE A 100 9.76 7.24 6.97
C PHE A 100 10.49 8.59 6.86
N PRO A 101 11.78 8.61 6.45
CA PRO A 101 12.52 9.85 6.27
C PRO A 101 11.88 10.81 5.26
N GLU A 102 12.04 12.11 5.46
CA GLU A 102 11.50 13.15 4.59
C GLU A 102 11.96 12.98 3.13
N ALA A 103 13.26 12.75 2.89
CA ALA A 103 13.79 12.54 1.54
C ALA A 103 13.14 11.33 0.82
N GLN A 104 12.85 10.27 1.56
CA GLN A 104 12.16 9.10 1.07
C GLN A 104 10.70 9.43 0.72
N MET A 105 9.98 10.10 1.63
CA MET A 105 8.59 10.49 1.41
C MET A 105 8.42 11.50 0.27
N ASP A 106 9.38 12.40 0.06
CA ASP A 106 9.42 13.30 -1.08
C ASP A 106 9.50 12.53 -2.41
N THR A 107 10.34 11.50 -2.45
CA THR A 107 10.47 10.66 -3.65
C THR A 107 9.23 9.81 -3.87
N VAL A 108 8.66 9.19 -2.82
CA VAL A 108 7.38 8.45 -2.89
C VAL A 108 6.27 9.36 -3.40
N THR A 109 6.15 10.57 -2.85
CA THR A 109 5.10 11.52 -3.23
C THR A 109 5.20 11.93 -4.70
N ARG A 110 6.41 12.24 -5.19
CA ARG A 110 6.63 12.58 -6.60
C ARG A 110 6.32 11.41 -7.53
N LEU A 111 6.75 10.20 -7.17
CA LEU A 111 6.48 8.99 -7.95
C LEU A 111 4.98 8.69 -8.02
N VAL A 112 4.28 8.74 -6.88
CA VAL A 112 2.82 8.53 -6.84
C VAL A 112 2.10 9.58 -7.69
N ALA A 113 2.50 10.86 -7.62
CA ALA A 113 1.90 11.92 -8.43
C ALA A 113 2.10 11.69 -9.94
N GLU A 114 3.28 11.23 -10.34
CA GLU A 114 3.57 10.89 -11.73
C GLU A 114 2.68 9.74 -12.22
N LEU A 115 2.61 8.64 -11.46
CA LEU A 115 1.82 7.46 -11.79
C LEU A 115 0.31 7.75 -11.83
N VAL A 116 -0.19 8.51 -10.84
CA VAL A 116 -1.60 8.97 -10.81
C VAL A 116 -1.94 9.75 -12.07
N ARG A 117 -1.08 10.67 -12.48
CA ARG A 117 -1.29 11.47 -13.70
C ARG A 117 -1.20 10.61 -14.98
N THR A 118 -0.20 9.72 -15.05
CA THR A 118 0.06 8.89 -16.24
C THR A 118 -1.07 7.90 -16.51
N TYR A 119 -1.58 7.26 -15.45
CA TYR A 119 -2.58 6.19 -15.57
C TYR A 119 -4.00 6.61 -15.18
N GLY A 120 -4.22 7.87 -14.79
CA GLY A 120 -5.53 8.34 -14.36
C GLY A 120 -6.04 7.64 -13.10
N ILE A 121 -5.14 7.27 -12.18
CA ILE A 121 -5.49 6.49 -11.00
C ILE A 121 -6.29 7.36 -10.02
N HIS A 122 -7.47 6.86 -9.64
CA HIS A 122 -8.31 7.56 -8.65
C HIS A 122 -7.67 7.47 -7.25
N PRO A 123 -7.71 8.54 -6.41
CA PRO A 123 -7.13 8.55 -5.06
C PRO A 123 -7.57 7.38 -4.13
N ARG A 124 -8.75 6.82 -4.34
CA ARG A 124 -9.22 5.60 -3.64
C ARG A 124 -8.43 4.34 -3.96
N ASN A 125 -7.71 4.36 -5.08
CA ASN A 125 -6.93 3.22 -5.55
C ASN A 125 -5.43 3.40 -5.29
N VAL A 126 -5.04 4.41 -4.52
CA VAL A 126 -3.71 4.51 -3.90
C VAL A 126 -3.85 3.95 -2.49
N VAL A 127 -3.40 2.72 -2.31
CA VAL A 127 -3.69 1.87 -1.15
C VAL A 127 -2.44 1.25 -0.56
N GLY A 128 -2.51 0.81 0.69
CA GLY A 128 -1.49 0.00 1.32
C GLY A 128 -1.69 -1.49 1.03
N HIS A 129 -0.64 -2.29 1.22
CA HIS A 129 -0.76 -3.74 1.15
C HIS A 129 -1.75 -4.29 2.19
N SER A 130 -1.77 -3.69 3.39
CA SER A 130 -2.76 -3.99 4.43
C SER A 130 -4.21 -3.73 3.98
N ASP A 131 -4.45 -2.74 3.10
CA ASP A 131 -5.79 -2.47 2.60
C ASP A 131 -6.28 -3.59 1.67
N VAL A 132 -5.40 -4.13 0.82
CA VAL A 132 -5.75 -5.16 -0.18
C VAL A 132 -5.60 -6.60 0.33
N ALA A 133 -4.92 -6.79 1.46
CA ALA A 133 -4.67 -8.11 2.05
C ALA A 133 -4.74 -8.06 3.60
N PRO A 134 -5.85 -7.57 4.20
CA PRO A 134 -5.92 -7.19 5.60
C PRO A 134 -5.61 -8.32 6.59
N ALA A 135 -5.95 -9.57 6.27
CA ALA A 135 -5.69 -10.72 7.14
C ALA A 135 -4.23 -11.22 7.10
N ARG A 136 -3.37 -10.66 6.22
CA ARG A 136 -2.01 -11.17 6.00
C ARG A 136 -0.93 -10.12 6.14
N LYS A 137 -1.29 -8.84 5.99
CA LYS A 137 -0.35 -7.75 5.79
C LYS A 137 -0.69 -6.55 6.63
N GLU A 138 0.35 -5.84 7.03
CA GLU A 138 0.24 -4.61 7.81
C GLU A 138 0.99 -3.43 7.17
N ASP A 139 1.82 -3.70 6.15
CA ASP A 139 2.55 -2.67 5.42
C ASP A 139 1.63 -1.76 4.58
N PRO A 140 1.95 -0.48 4.39
CA PRO A 140 3.15 0.24 4.85
C PRO A 140 3.09 0.66 6.34
N GLY A 141 2.05 0.28 7.09
CA GLY A 141 1.91 0.51 8.51
C GLY A 141 1.34 1.88 8.89
N GLU A 142 1.12 2.06 10.18
CA GLU A 142 0.45 3.24 10.76
C GLU A 142 1.32 4.51 10.79
N LEU A 143 2.64 4.37 10.67
CA LEU A 143 3.56 5.52 10.63
C LEU A 143 3.77 6.07 9.20
N PHE A 144 3.14 5.44 8.20
CA PHE A 144 3.21 5.97 6.84
C PHE A 144 2.40 7.27 6.71
N ASP A 145 3.01 8.31 6.15
CA ASP A 145 2.38 9.64 6.04
C ASP A 145 1.39 9.72 4.88
N TRP A 146 0.22 9.11 5.07
CA TRP A 146 -0.91 9.22 4.15
C TRP A 146 -1.39 10.66 3.95
N GLU A 147 -1.19 11.52 4.96
CA GLU A 147 -1.62 12.92 4.89
C GLU A 147 -0.79 13.73 3.90
N ALA A 148 0.51 13.42 3.75
CA ALA A 148 1.36 14.03 2.72
C ALA A 148 0.78 13.79 1.31
N LEU A 149 0.37 12.56 1.00
CA LEU A 149 -0.28 12.23 -0.27
C LEU A 149 -1.66 12.88 -0.40
N ALA A 150 -2.44 12.86 0.68
CA ALA A 150 -3.82 13.39 0.68
C ALA A 150 -3.87 14.91 0.48
N LYS A 151 -2.91 15.66 1.01
CA LYS A 151 -2.78 17.12 0.78
C LYS A 151 -2.65 17.48 -0.69
N LEU A 152 -2.09 16.58 -1.49
CA LEU A 152 -1.93 16.74 -2.93
C LEU A 152 -3.07 16.07 -3.73
N GLY A 153 -4.10 15.53 -3.06
CA GLY A 153 -5.19 14.81 -3.72
C GLY A 153 -4.81 13.45 -4.28
N LEU A 154 -3.66 12.89 -3.88
CA LEU A 154 -3.14 11.62 -4.38
C LEU A 154 -3.69 10.41 -3.62
N ALA A 155 -4.18 10.62 -2.40
CA ALA A 155 -4.82 9.61 -1.58
C ALA A 155 -6.07 10.18 -0.91
N ILE A 156 -6.95 9.30 -0.38
CA ILE A 156 -8.13 9.77 0.36
C ILE A 156 -7.67 10.39 1.67
N LYS A 157 -8.16 11.60 1.91
CA LYS A 157 -7.90 12.37 3.13
C LYS A 157 -8.68 11.79 4.30
N ARG A 158 -8.00 11.67 5.45
CA ARG A 158 -8.68 11.43 6.71
C ARG A 158 -9.52 12.67 7.11
N PRO A 159 -10.72 12.51 7.68
CA PRO A 159 -11.44 13.64 8.28
C PRO A 159 -10.56 14.38 9.29
N SER A 160 -10.62 15.70 9.27
CA SER A 160 -9.85 16.55 10.20
C SER A 160 -10.52 16.71 11.57
N VAL A 161 -11.76 16.26 11.68
CA VAL A 161 -12.56 16.25 12.92
C VAL A 161 -13.27 14.91 13.01
N ASN A 162 -13.53 14.45 14.23
CA ASN A 162 -14.35 13.27 14.43
C ASN A 162 -15.76 13.57 13.95
N LEU A 163 -16.30 12.69 13.12
CA LEU A 163 -17.68 12.78 12.69
C LEU A 163 -18.59 12.29 13.82
N VAL A 164 -19.86 12.71 13.75
CA VAL A 164 -20.86 12.20 14.70
C VAL A 164 -21.04 10.70 14.45
N ASP A 165 -21.01 9.91 15.52
CA ASP A 165 -21.32 8.47 15.45
C ASP A 165 -22.72 8.28 14.82
N PRO A 166 -22.81 7.60 13.67
CA PRO A 166 -24.10 7.35 13.02
C PRO A 166 -24.92 6.25 13.73
N GLY A 167 -24.40 5.66 14.80
CA GLY A 167 -25.05 4.54 15.53
C GLY A 167 -25.20 3.27 14.65
N TRP A 168 -24.25 3.00 13.77
CA TRP A 168 -24.31 1.83 12.90
C TRP A 168 -24.08 0.54 13.69
N SER A 169 -24.78 -0.53 13.28
CA SER A 169 -24.39 -1.88 13.71
C SER A 169 -23.09 -2.29 13.03
N ASP A 170 -22.39 -3.27 13.61
CA ASP A 170 -21.18 -3.85 13.01
C ASP A 170 -21.41 -4.31 11.57
N ALA A 171 -22.56 -4.93 11.29
CA ALA A 171 -22.91 -5.36 9.94
C ALA A 171 -23.04 -4.18 8.96
N THR A 172 -23.58 -3.05 9.42
CA THR A 172 -23.70 -1.83 8.60
C THR A 172 -22.32 -1.23 8.34
N PHE A 173 -21.45 -1.17 9.34
CA PHE A 173 -20.07 -0.70 9.19
C PHE A 173 -19.30 -1.60 8.21
N LEU A 174 -19.36 -2.93 8.36
CA LEU A 174 -18.67 -3.85 7.44
C LEU A 174 -19.19 -3.72 6.01
N SER A 175 -20.50 -3.53 5.82
CA SER A 175 -21.05 -3.24 4.49
C SER A 175 -20.53 -1.93 3.91
N ALA A 176 -20.28 -0.91 4.76
CA ALA A 176 -19.67 0.35 4.32
C ALA A 176 -18.20 0.16 3.93
N LEU A 177 -17.43 -0.65 4.67
CA LEU A 177 -16.06 -1.01 4.33
C LEU A 177 -15.98 -1.74 2.98
N GLU A 178 -16.88 -2.70 2.74
CA GLU A 178 -16.96 -3.42 1.47
C GLU A 178 -17.26 -2.45 0.31
N ARG A 179 -18.22 -1.54 0.48
CA ARG A 179 -18.53 -0.51 -0.52
C ARG A 179 -17.38 0.47 -0.74
N TYR A 180 -16.57 0.72 0.28
CA TYR A 180 -15.35 1.52 0.16
C TYR A 180 -14.31 0.77 -0.68
N GLY A 181 -14.13 -0.54 -0.47
CA GLY A 181 -13.24 -1.36 -1.27
C GLY A 181 -12.63 -2.59 -0.60
N TYR A 182 -12.73 -2.70 0.72
CA TYR A 182 -12.13 -3.80 1.48
C TYR A 182 -12.80 -5.15 1.20
N GLY A 183 -12.02 -6.22 1.21
CA GLY A 183 -12.56 -7.57 1.35
C GLY A 183 -12.95 -7.84 2.81
N ILE A 184 -14.21 -8.18 3.06
CA ILE A 184 -14.76 -8.36 4.42
C ILE A 184 -14.93 -9.83 4.83
N ALA A 185 -14.28 -10.77 4.14
CA ALA A 185 -14.29 -12.19 4.52
C ALA A 185 -13.78 -12.40 5.97
N ASP A 186 -12.80 -11.57 6.39
CA ASP A 186 -12.42 -11.36 7.79
C ASP A 186 -12.71 -9.90 8.15
N GLY A 187 -13.90 -9.68 8.73
CA GLY A 187 -14.37 -8.34 9.09
C GLY A 187 -13.48 -7.65 10.13
N LYS A 188 -12.91 -8.41 11.08
CA LYS A 188 -11.99 -7.85 12.09
C LYS A 188 -10.68 -7.39 11.43
N ALA A 189 -10.10 -8.21 10.57
CA ALA A 189 -8.88 -7.84 9.86
C ALA A 189 -9.10 -6.61 8.96
N ALA A 190 -10.24 -6.53 8.26
CA ALA A 190 -10.62 -5.37 7.46
C ALA A 190 -10.76 -4.09 8.32
N THR A 191 -11.35 -4.21 9.52
CA THR A 191 -11.46 -3.10 10.48
C THR A 191 -10.08 -2.65 10.94
N VAL A 192 -9.19 -3.58 11.32
CA VAL A 192 -7.80 -3.29 11.71
C VAL A 192 -7.04 -2.54 10.59
N ALA A 193 -7.16 -3.00 9.34
CA ALA A 193 -6.51 -2.34 8.22
C ALA A 193 -7.06 -0.93 7.97
N PHE A 194 -8.38 -0.76 8.07
CA PHE A 194 -9.02 0.55 7.98
C PHE A 194 -8.56 1.49 9.10
N GLN A 195 -8.52 1.02 10.35
CA GLN A 195 -8.03 1.79 11.49
C GLN A 195 -6.55 2.18 11.31
N ARG A 196 -5.69 1.24 10.90
CA ARG A 196 -4.26 1.52 10.62
C ARG A 196 -4.08 2.71 9.69
N ARG A 197 -4.95 2.86 8.71
CA ARG A 197 -4.90 3.95 7.74
C ARG A 197 -5.59 5.22 8.24
N PHE A 198 -6.77 5.12 8.83
CA PHE A 198 -7.64 6.27 9.13
C PHE A 198 -7.71 6.63 10.61
N ARG A 199 -7.32 5.73 11.52
CA ARG A 199 -7.26 5.93 12.97
C ARG A 199 -5.98 5.30 13.57
N PRO A 200 -4.78 5.71 13.16
CA PRO A 200 -3.53 5.03 13.52
C PRO A 200 -3.18 5.07 15.01
N THR A 201 -3.88 5.87 15.81
CA THR A 201 -3.69 5.99 17.26
C THR A 201 -4.38 4.86 18.05
N ASN A 202 -5.33 4.13 17.45
CA ASN A 202 -6.00 3.00 18.09
C ASN A 202 -6.41 1.95 17.05
N ILE A 203 -5.62 0.88 16.96
CA ILE A 203 -5.74 -0.20 15.95
C ILE A 203 -6.09 -1.49 16.69
N ASP A 204 -7.28 -1.56 17.26
CA ASP A 204 -7.74 -2.70 18.07
C ASP A 204 -8.73 -3.63 17.35
N GLY A 205 -9.24 -3.19 16.20
CA GLY A 205 -10.26 -3.91 15.43
C GLY A 205 -11.66 -3.85 16.05
N ALA A 206 -11.87 -3.02 17.06
CA ALA A 206 -13.20 -2.77 17.60
C ALA A 206 -13.94 -1.76 16.69
N ILE A 207 -15.22 -2.02 16.47
CA ILE A 207 -16.14 -1.10 15.80
C ILE A 207 -16.78 -0.26 16.89
N ASP A 208 -16.48 1.00 16.92
CA ASP A 208 -16.97 1.98 17.92
C ASP A 208 -17.44 3.27 17.24
N GLY A 209 -17.77 4.28 18.03
CA GLY A 209 -18.32 5.53 17.52
C GLY A 209 -17.31 6.52 16.93
N GLU A 210 -16.01 6.16 16.84
CA GLU A 210 -14.95 7.03 16.29
C GLU A 210 -14.67 6.77 14.78
#